data_975b343bcd23252fc6a850b6050fcafa
#
_entry.id   975b343bcd23252fc6a850b6050fcafa
#
_cell.length_a   1.000
_cell.length_b   1.000
_cell.length_c   1.000
_cell.angle_alpha   90.00
_cell.angle_beta   90.00
_cell.angle_gamma   90.00
#
_symmetry.space_group_name_H-M   'P 1'
#
loop_
_entity.id
_entity.type
_entity.pdbx_description
1 polymer ?
#
loop_
_entity_poly.entity_id
_entity_poly.type
_entity_poly.pdbx_seq_one_letter_code
_entity_poly.pdbx_strand_id
1 'polypeptide(L)' 'MAMAAHLAELAEKHRLLDQRIEEAISSPGTDDAEIRRLKQEKLKLKDEMERLSKVTRH' A
#
# COMPACT_ATOMS: atom_id res chain seq x y z
N MET A 1 18.20 10.02 -6.89
CA MET A 1 18.16 8.88 -7.75
C MET A 1 17.40 7.72 -7.15
N ALA A 2 17.99 7.07 -6.18
CA ALA A 2 17.36 5.92 -5.57
C ALA A 2 16.04 6.28 -4.89
N MET A 3 15.94 7.49 -4.37
CA MET A 3 14.74 7.88 -3.66
C MET A 3 13.52 7.95 -4.57
N ALA A 4 13.67 8.53 -5.74
CA ALA A 4 12.56 8.64 -6.67
C ALA A 4 12.09 7.26 -7.13
N ALA A 5 13.03 6.38 -7.42
CA ALA A 5 12.68 5.01 -7.82
C ALA A 5 12.00 4.27 -6.68
N HIS A 6 12.46 4.49 -5.47
CA HIS A 6 11.89 3.83 -4.30
C HIS A 6 10.45 4.27 -4.08
N LEU A 7 10.21 5.57 -4.21
CA LEU A 7 8.85 6.08 -4.07
C LEU A 7 7.91 5.51 -5.13
N ALA A 8 8.42 5.41 -6.36
CA ALA A 8 7.63 4.84 -7.44
C ALA A 8 7.28 3.38 -7.15
N GLU A 9 8.24 2.65 -6.61
CA GLU A 9 8.00 1.26 -6.24
C GLU A 9 6.94 1.14 -5.16
N LEU A 10 7.04 1.98 -4.15
CA LEU A 10 6.06 1.97 -3.07
C LEU A 10 4.67 2.34 -3.56
N ALA A 11 4.60 3.33 -4.45
CA ALA A 11 3.32 3.72 -5.03
C ALA A 11 2.70 2.58 -5.81
N GLU A 12 3.51 1.85 -6.56
CA GLU A 12 3.02 0.72 -7.33
C GLU A 12 2.51 -0.39 -6.41
N LYS A 13 3.27 -0.68 -5.36
CA LYS A 13 2.84 -1.68 -4.40
C LYS A 13 1.53 -1.28 -3.73
N HIS A 14 1.42 0.00 -3.41
CA HIS A 14 0.21 0.51 -2.79
C HIS A 14 -0.99 0.32 -3.72
N ARG A 15 -0.80 0.59 -4.99
CA ARG A 15 -1.86 0.43 -5.97
C ARG A 15 -2.27 -1.03 -6.11
N LEU A 16 -1.30 -1.93 -6.12
CA LEU A 16 -1.58 -3.36 -6.22
C LEU A 16 -2.31 -3.86 -4.98
N LEU A 17 -1.92 -3.38 -3.81
CA LEU A 17 -2.61 -3.76 -2.58
C LEU A 17 -4.05 -3.25 -2.59
N ASP A 18 -4.26 -2.07 -3.10
CA ASP A 18 -5.59 -1.50 -3.21
C ASP A 18 -6.48 -2.38 -4.09
N GLN A 19 -5.93 -2.84 -5.21
CA GLN A 19 -6.66 -3.75 -6.07
C GLN A 19 -6.99 -5.07 -5.37
N ARG A 20 -6.03 -5.59 -4.64
CA ARG A 20 -6.25 -6.84 -3.91
C ARG A 20 -7.34 -6.69 -2.86
N ILE A 21 -7.34 -5.55 -2.18
CA ILE A 21 -8.36 -5.30 -1.18
C ILE A 21 -9.74 -5.25 -1.82
N GLU A 22 -9.85 -4.57 -2.95
CA GLU A 22 -11.11 -4.50 -3.66
C GLU A 22 -11.59 -5.88 -4.10
N GLU A 23 -10.67 -6.67 -4.63
CA GLU A 23 -11.00 -8.03 -5.04
C GLU A 23 -11.42 -8.88 -3.86
N ALA A 24 -10.73 -8.73 -2.75
CA ALA A 24 -11.06 -9.50 -1.56
C ALA A 24 -12.44 -9.13 -1.02
N ILE A 25 -12.76 -7.85 -1.02
CA ILE A 25 -14.06 -7.40 -0.56
C ILE A 25 -15.16 -7.91 -1.47
N SER A 26 -14.90 -7.94 -2.77
CA SER A 26 -15.88 -8.40 -3.74
C SER A 26 -16.04 -9.92 -3.73
N SER A 27 -15.06 -10.63 -3.22
CA SER A 27 -15.09 -12.09 -3.24
C SER A 27 -15.85 -12.61 -2.03
N PRO A 28 -16.87 -13.44 -2.23
CA PRO A 28 -17.68 -13.92 -1.10
C PRO A 28 -16.97 -14.91 -0.21
N GLY A 29 -15.86 -15.48 -0.67
CA GLY A 29 -15.13 -16.46 0.12
C GLY A 29 -13.95 -15.91 0.89
N THR A 30 -13.73 -14.61 0.86
CA THR A 30 -12.58 -14.02 1.51
C THR A 30 -12.82 -13.82 3.00
N ASP A 31 -11.83 -14.19 3.79
CA ASP A 31 -11.88 -14.05 5.24
C ASP A 31 -11.74 -12.60 5.66
N ASP A 32 -12.45 -12.24 6.75
CA ASP A 32 -12.30 -10.92 7.32
C ASP A 32 -10.87 -10.68 7.80
N ALA A 33 -10.22 -11.72 8.30
CA ALA A 33 -8.85 -11.61 8.77
C ALA A 33 -7.92 -11.24 7.62
N GLU A 34 -8.16 -11.80 6.45
CA GLU A 34 -7.31 -11.51 5.29
C GLU A 34 -7.51 -10.07 4.84
N ILE A 35 -8.75 -9.61 4.81
CA ILE A 35 -9.02 -8.23 4.42
C ILE A 35 -8.36 -7.27 5.41
N ARG A 36 -8.43 -7.58 6.68
CA ARG A 36 -7.81 -6.76 7.71
C ARG A 36 -6.31 -6.70 7.53
N ARG A 37 -5.70 -7.82 7.19
CA ARG A 37 -4.26 -7.88 6.97
C ARG A 37 -3.86 -7.04 5.77
N LEU A 38 -4.61 -7.13 4.68
CA LEU A 38 -4.33 -6.34 3.50
C LEU A 38 -4.45 -4.85 3.78
N LYS A 39 -5.46 -4.47 4.55
CA LYS A 39 -5.62 -3.07 4.92
C LYS A 39 -4.47 -2.57 5.77
N GLN A 40 -3.96 -3.41 6.66
CA GLN A 40 -2.81 -3.04 7.47
C GLN A 40 -1.57 -2.86 6.64
N GLU A 41 -1.35 -3.74 5.67
CA GLU A 41 -0.22 -3.59 4.77
C GLU A 41 -0.31 -2.32 3.96
N LYS A 42 -1.50 -1.99 3.51
CA LYS A 42 -1.70 -0.74 2.78
C LYS A 42 -1.37 0.46 3.64
N LEU A 43 -1.79 0.44 4.89
CA LEU A 43 -1.50 1.52 5.81
C LEU A 43 -0.01 1.68 6.05
N LYS A 44 0.70 0.57 6.17
CA LYS A 44 2.15 0.62 6.35
C LYS A 44 2.83 1.24 5.14
N LEU A 45 2.43 0.84 3.95
CA LEU A 45 3.01 1.42 2.74
C LEU A 45 2.72 2.90 2.64
N LYS A 46 1.50 3.28 2.94
CA LYS A 46 1.13 4.69 2.90
C LYS A 46 1.95 5.49 3.89
N ASP A 47 2.14 4.96 5.08
CA ASP A 47 2.94 5.64 6.09
C ASP A 47 4.38 5.80 5.62
N GLU A 48 4.94 4.76 5.03
CA GLU A 48 6.30 4.83 4.50
C GLU A 48 6.41 5.88 3.40
N MET A 49 5.44 5.91 2.50
CA MET A 49 5.45 6.89 1.44
C MET A 49 5.39 8.31 1.99
N GLU A 50 4.58 8.52 3.01
CA GLU A 50 4.49 9.84 3.62
C GLU A 50 5.79 10.25 4.28
N ARG A 51 6.44 9.31 4.95
CA ARG A 51 7.73 9.61 5.59
C ARG A 51 8.77 10.01 4.57
N LEU A 52 8.87 9.23 3.49
CA LEU A 52 9.84 9.53 2.45
C LEU A 52 9.54 10.87 1.78
N SER A 53 8.25 11.13 1.58
CA SER A 53 7.86 12.39 0.97
C SER A 53 8.25 13.58 1.84
N LYS A 54 8.10 13.43 3.16
CA LYS A 54 8.49 14.50 4.07
C LYS A 54 9.99 14.73 4.06
N VAL A 55 10.75 13.64 3.98
CA VAL A 55 12.20 13.75 3.96
C VAL A 55 12.68 14.47 2.71
N THR A 56 12.06 14.20 1.59
CA THR A 56 12.48 14.81 0.33
C THR A 56 11.87 16.17 0.10
N ARG A 57 10.95 16.57 0.95
CA ARG A 57 10.25 17.83 0.78
C ARG A 57 10.93 18.91 1.62
N HIS A 58 11.86 19.59 1.05
CA HIS A 58 12.50 20.69 1.77
C HIS A 58 12.40 21.97 0.99
#